data_3fd21cd7f716c8188b4fbccdf621096e
#
_entry.id   3fd21cd7f716c8188b4fbccdf621096e
#
_cell.length_a   1.000
_cell.length_b   1.000
_cell.length_c   1.000
_cell.angle_alpha   90.00
_cell.angle_beta   90.00
_cell.angle_gamma   90.00
#
_symmetry.space_group_name_H-M   'P 1'
#
loop_
_entity.id
_entity.type
_entity.pdbx_description
1 polymer ?
#
loop_
_entity_poly.entity_id
_entity_poly.type
_entity_poly.pdbx_seq_one_letter_code
_entity_poly.pdbx_strand_id
1 'polypeptide(L)'
;DVTRAATRSRLKLLAASCTDHARRLRALLAPLLEGSAAAAPELYSALGTTLPTGQGLTGYYANLHRDWSWGEAENEAAYRLVDAALGTAPPGRTLLLGVGAGRLAYDLHRRRNPEPLIAADINPLFLLAASRLYAGETLELYEFPLAPRDVASHAILRRLRAPAPAGPDLYLVFADVTRAPFAAGAYDTVKTVLSQLGSVD
;
A
#
# COMPACT_ATOMS: atom_id res chain seq x y z
N ASP A 1 -11.85 40.52 -1.06
CA ASP A 1 -11.48 39.69 0.09
C ASP A 1 -10.68 38.47 -0.40
N VAL A 2 -9.35 38.57 -0.34
CA VAL A 2 -8.37 37.56 -0.82
C VAL A 2 -8.59 36.22 -0.12
N THR A 3 -8.88 36.25 1.19
CA THR A 3 -9.06 35.04 2.04
C THR A 3 -10.28 34.22 1.56
N ARG A 4 -11.39 34.87 1.23
CA ARG A 4 -12.59 34.19 0.70
C ARG A 4 -12.35 33.60 -0.68
N ALA A 5 -11.58 34.28 -1.53
CA ALA A 5 -11.23 33.77 -2.86
C ALA A 5 -10.34 32.53 -2.75
N ALA A 6 -9.31 32.54 -1.92
CA ALA A 6 -8.43 31.40 -1.66
C ALA A 6 -9.19 30.20 -1.07
N THR A 7 -10.09 30.44 -0.09
CA THR A 7 -10.93 29.38 0.48
C THR A 7 -11.85 28.76 -0.56
N ARG A 8 -12.47 29.57 -1.40
CA ARG A 8 -13.34 29.07 -2.48
C ARG A 8 -12.55 28.22 -3.49
N SER A 9 -11.36 28.67 -3.88
CA SER A 9 -10.50 27.94 -4.80
C SER A 9 -10.06 26.60 -4.22
N ARG A 10 -9.67 26.57 -2.94
CA ARG A 10 -9.33 25.34 -2.21
C ARG A 10 -10.50 24.35 -2.19
N LEU A 11 -11.71 24.81 -1.83
CA LEU A 11 -12.88 23.93 -1.76
C LEU A 11 -13.27 23.36 -3.14
N LYS A 12 -13.16 24.16 -4.19
CA LYS A 12 -13.39 23.69 -5.57
C LYS A 12 -12.37 22.61 -5.96
N LEU A 13 -11.09 22.84 -5.69
CA LEU A 13 -10.04 21.87 -5.95
C LEU A 13 -10.30 20.56 -5.20
N LEU A 14 -10.54 20.61 -3.89
CA LEU A 14 -10.80 19.44 -3.07
C LEU A 14 -12.04 18.67 -3.56
N ALA A 15 -13.15 19.35 -3.84
CA ALA A 15 -14.36 18.70 -4.33
C ALA A 15 -14.10 17.95 -5.65
N ALA A 16 -13.46 18.58 -6.62
CA ALA A 16 -13.12 17.95 -7.90
C ALA A 16 -12.15 16.78 -7.71
N SER A 17 -11.10 16.97 -6.93
CA SER A 17 -10.09 15.94 -6.69
C SER A 17 -10.62 14.75 -5.90
N CYS A 18 -11.47 14.96 -4.89
CA CYS A 18 -12.11 13.87 -4.15
C CYS A 18 -13.06 13.08 -5.05
N THR A 19 -13.82 13.73 -5.92
CA THR A 19 -14.70 13.05 -6.88
C THR A 19 -13.89 12.19 -7.86
N ASP A 20 -12.83 12.74 -8.43
CA ASP A 20 -11.96 11.98 -9.35
C ASP A 20 -11.22 10.85 -8.64
N HIS A 21 -10.72 11.09 -7.42
CA HIS A 21 -10.09 10.07 -6.59
C HIS A 21 -11.03 8.91 -6.29
N ALA A 22 -12.28 9.18 -5.91
CA ALA A 22 -13.28 8.14 -5.67
C ALA A 22 -13.54 7.28 -6.91
N ARG A 23 -13.57 7.91 -8.10
CA ARG A 23 -13.69 7.19 -9.38
C ARG A 23 -12.49 6.27 -9.63
N ARG A 24 -11.27 6.77 -9.41
CA ARG A 24 -10.01 6.00 -9.58
C ARG A 24 -9.93 4.83 -8.62
N LEU A 25 -10.31 5.03 -7.36
CA LEU A 25 -10.38 3.96 -6.37
C LEU A 25 -11.41 2.89 -6.74
N ARG A 26 -12.58 3.31 -7.19
CA ARG A 26 -13.61 2.35 -7.65
C ARG A 26 -13.09 1.51 -8.81
N ALA A 27 -12.37 2.10 -9.75
CA ALA A 27 -11.75 1.36 -10.85
C ALA A 27 -10.66 0.38 -10.36
N LEU A 28 -9.88 0.78 -9.36
CA LEU A 28 -8.88 -0.11 -8.74
C LEU A 28 -9.55 -1.28 -8.00
N LEU A 29 -10.65 -1.02 -7.30
CA LEU A 29 -11.40 -2.03 -6.53
C LEU A 29 -12.36 -2.88 -7.39
N ALA A 30 -12.56 -2.54 -8.66
CA ALA A 30 -13.52 -3.23 -9.53
C ALA A 30 -13.40 -4.75 -9.49
N PRO A 31 -12.20 -5.37 -9.52
CA PRO A 31 -12.08 -6.84 -9.47
C PRO A 31 -12.65 -7.48 -8.19
N LEU A 32 -12.69 -6.74 -7.08
CA LEU A 32 -13.30 -7.21 -5.83
C LEU A 32 -14.81 -6.95 -5.79
N LEU A 33 -15.28 -5.97 -6.54
CA LEU A 33 -16.69 -5.57 -6.56
C LEU A 33 -17.50 -6.36 -7.60
N GLU A 34 -16.84 -6.88 -8.63
CA GLU A 34 -17.45 -7.72 -9.65
C GLU A 34 -17.87 -9.07 -9.05
N GLY A 35 -19.18 -9.31 -8.97
CA GLY A 35 -19.75 -10.54 -8.39
C GLY A 35 -20.07 -10.46 -6.90
N SER A 36 -19.77 -9.38 -6.20
CA SER A 36 -20.25 -9.15 -4.85
C SER A 36 -21.63 -8.46 -4.90
N ALA A 37 -22.65 -9.08 -4.32
CA ALA A 37 -23.86 -8.36 -3.96
C ALA A 37 -23.45 -7.19 -3.04
N ALA A 38 -24.05 -6.00 -3.22
CA ALA A 38 -23.80 -4.88 -2.34
C ALA A 38 -23.97 -5.36 -0.89
N ALA A 39 -22.86 -5.38 -0.15
CA ALA A 39 -22.91 -5.85 1.23
C ALA A 39 -23.76 -4.88 2.05
N ALA A 40 -24.60 -5.41 2.92
CA ALA A 40 -25.44 -4.60 3.78
C ALA A 40 -24.56 -3.68 4.65
N PRO A 41 -25.01 -2.44 4.97
CA PRO A 41 -24.28 -1.52 5.81
C PRO A 41 -23.81 -2.13 7.14
N GLU A 42 -24.57 -3.07 7.67
CA GLU A 42 -24.28 -3.81 8.90
C GLU A 42 -22.99 -4.65 8.78
N LEU A 43 -22.74 -5.22 7.60
CA LEU A 43 -21.51 -5.98 7.34
C LEU A 43 -20.28 -5.06 7.35
N TYR A 44 -20.38 -3.85 6.81
CA TYR A 44 -19.29 -2.86 6.90
C TYR A 44 -19.04 -2.44 8.34
N SER A 45 -20.09 -2.28 9.14
CA SER A 45 -19.96 -1.97 10.56
C SER A 45 -19.29 -3.14 11.31
N ALA A 46 -19.68 -4.38 11.03
CA ALA A 46 -19.08 -5.56 11.63
C ALA A 46 -17.59 -5.73 11.24
N LEU A 47 -17.23 -5.47 9.98
CA LEU A 47 -15.83 -5.45 9.53
C LEU A 47 -15.04 -4.33 10.20
N GLY A 48 -15.64 -3.16 10.40
CA GLY A 48 -15.03 -2.04 11.11
C GLY A 48 -14.67 -2.35 12.56
N THR A 49 -15.43 -3.23 13.24
CA THR A 49 -15.15 -3.65 14.62
C THR A 49 -14.00 -4.66 14.72
N THR A 50 -13.64 -5.32 13.63
CA THR A 50 -12.52 -6.29 13.59
C THR A 50 -11.19 -5.63 13.19
N LEU A 51 -11.23 -4.40 12.67
CA LEU A 51 -10.02 -3.64 12.36
C LEU A 51 -9.46 -2.96 13.61
N PRO A 52 -8.13 -2.85 13.76
CA PRO A 52 -7.53 -2.12 14.85
C PRO A 52 -8.07 -0.68 14.91
N THR A 53 -8.31 -0.18 16.13
CA THR A 53 -8.86 1.17 16.36
C THR A 53 -7.96 2.23 15.70
N GLY A 54 -8.53 3.12 14.89
CA GLY A 54 -7.80 4.15 14.17
C GLY A 54 -7.22 3.74 12.81
N GLN A 55 -7.37 2.48 12.41
CA GLN A 55 -6.89 1.95 11.14
C GLN A 55 -8.05 1.77 10.15
N GLY A 56 -8.59 2.87 9.62
CA GLY A 56 -9.48 2.80 8.46
C GLY A 56 -8.71 2.40 7.19
N LEU A 57 -9.36 1.71 6.25
CA LEU A 57 -8.77 1.33 4.94
C LEU A 57 -8.13 2.52 4.22
N THR A 58 -8.54 3.74 4.52
CA THR A 58 -8.05 4.99 3.92
C THR A 58 -6.88 5.62 4.68
N GLY A 59 -6.62 5.27 5.93
CA GLY A 59 -5.54 5.84 6.75
C GLY A 59 -4.14 5.54 6.23
N TYR A 60 -4.00 4.54 5.38
CA TYR A 60 -2.73 4.07 4.84
C TYR A 60 -2.33 4.67 3.49
N TYR A 61 -3.11 5.57 2.92
CA TYR A 61 -2.80 6.16 1.61
C TYR A 61 -1.42 6.82 1.54
N ALA A 62 -0.98 7.44 2.63
CA ALA A 62 0.34 8.04 2.70
C ALA A 62 1.44 7.01 2.39
N ASN A 63 1.32 5.78 2.89
CA ASN A 63 2.28 4.71 2.62
C ASN A 63 2.33 4.33 1.14
N LEU A 64 1.18 4.27 0.47
CA LEU A 64 1.14 3.96 -0.96
C LEU A 64 1.90 5.01 -1.80
N HIS A 65 1.70 6.29 -1.49
CA HIS A 65 2.39 7.39 -2.18
C HIS A 65 3.87 7.44 -1.84
N ARG A 66 4.24 7.25 -0.57
CA ARG A 66 5.62 7.15 -0.15
C ARG A 66 6.33 6.04 -0.91
N ASP A 67 5.81 4.83 -0.89
CA ASP A 67 6.45 3.63 -1.43
C ASP A 67 6.65 3.71 -2.94
N TRP A 68 5.71 4.32 -3.68
CA TRP A 68 5.70 4.24 -5.14
C TRP A 68 5.81 5.58 -5.87
N SER A 69 6.00 6.70 -5.15
CA SER A 69 6.10 8.02 -5.75
C SER A 69 7.29 8.82 -5.24
N TRP A 70 7.46 9.02 -3.92
CA TRP A 70 8.42 9.97 -3.41
C TRP A 70 9.37 9.45 -2.31
N GLY A 71 9.14 8.29 -1.73
CA GLY A 71 9.90 7.76 -0.57
C GLY A 71 11.07 6.86 -0.93
N GLU A 72 11.77 7.10 -2.03
CA GLU A 72 12.86 6.24 -2.50
C GLU A 72 13.97 6.06 -1.44
N ALA A 73 14.35 7.12 -0.74
CA ALA A 73 15.40 7.05 0.29
C ALA A 73 14.97 6.18 1.48
N GLU A 74 13.70 6.27 1.90
CA GLU A 74 13.15 5.44 2.99
C GLU A 74 13.03 3.99 2.56
N ASN A 75 12.59 3.74 1.33
CA ASN A 75 12.49 2.40 0.76
C ASN A 75 13.87 1.73 0.68
N GLU A 76 14.88 2.46 0.24
CA GLU A 76 16.25 1.96 0.18
C GLU A 76 16.81 1.68 1.58
N ALA A 77 16.53 2.54 2.57
CA ALA A 77 16.93 2.31 3.95
C ALA A 77 16.25 1.06 4.53
N ALA A 78 14.95 0.89 4.29
CA ALA A 78 14.20 -0.30 4.71
C ALA A 78 14.75 -1.58 4.07
N TYR A 79 15.04 -1.55 2.77
CA TYR A 79 15.66 -2.66 2.08
C TYR A 79 17.02 -3.04 2.70
N ARG A 80 17.91 -2.07 2.92
CA ARG A 80 19.24 -2.31 3.51
C ARG A 80 19.19 -2.93 4.89
N LEU A 81 18.23 -2.52 5.72
CA LEU A 81 18.03 -3.12 7.04
C LEU A 81 17.67 -4.60 6.94
N VAL A 82 16.75 -4.94 6.04
CA VAL A 82 16.35 -6.34 5.82
C VAL A 82 17.48 -7.14 5.18
N ASP A 83 18.15 -6.58 4.19
CA ASP A 83 19.28 -7.20 3.50
C ASP A 83 20.43 -7.54 4.46
N ALA A 84 20.78 -6.60 5.34
CA ALA A 84 21.79 -6.80 6.38
C ALA A 84 21.38 -7.90 7.37
N ALA A 85 20.09 -7.97 7.75
CA ALA A 85 19.59 -9.00 8.64
C ALA A 85 19.53 -10.40 7.99
N LEU A 86 19.39 -10.48 6.69
CA LEU A 86 19.45 -11.74 5.92
C LEU A 86 20.90 -12.25 5.75
N GLY A 87 21.87 -11.34 5.81
CA GLY A 87 23.28 -11.69 5.57
C GLY A 87 23.54 -12.13 4.13
N THR A 88 24.53 -13.00 3.94
CA THR A 88 24.96 -13.48 2.62
C THR A 88 24.24 -14.73 2.15
N ALA A 89 23.49 -15.41 3.01
CA ALA A 89 22.78 -16.63 2.66
C ALA A 89 21.62 -16.36 1.70
N PRO A 90 21.34 -17.26 0.74
CA PRO A 90 20.12 -17.18 -0.05
C PRO A 90 18.88 -17.18 0.85
N PRO A 91 17.89 -16.30 0.60
CA PRO A 91 16.71 -16.22 1.46
C PRO A 91 15.78 -17.45 1.35
N GLY A 92 15.93 -18.27 0.30
CA GLY A 92 15.06 -19.42 0.06
C GLY A 92 13.59 -19.05 -0.11
N ARG A 93 12.71 -19.95 0.29
CA ARG A 93 11.26 -19.71 0.33
C ARG A 93 10.95 -18.66 1.38
N THR A 94 10.52 -17.50 0.95
CA THR A 94 10.41 -16.33 1.83
C THR A 94 8.95 -15.91 2.04
N LEU A 95 8.58 -15.66 3.28
CA LEU A 95 7.30 -15.08 3.66
C LEU A 95 7.51 -13.72 4.32
N LEU A 96 6.90 -12.68 3.72
CA LEU A 96 6.83 -11.35 4.30
C LEU A 96 5.41 -11.06 4.79
N LEU A 97 5.28 -10.66 6.04
CA LEU A 97 4.01 -10.35 6.70
C LEU A 97 3.87 -8.84 6.92
N GLY A 98 2.68 -8.29 6.62
CA GLY A 98 2.39 -6.88 6.78
C GLY A 98 3.12 -6.00 5.76
N VAL A 99 3.14 -6.41 4.50
CA VAL A 99 3.92 -5.76 3.44
C VAL A 99 3.41 -4.39 3.03
N GLY A 100 2.23 -3.97 3.49
CA GLY A 100 1.64 -2.68 3.15
C GLY A 100 1.49 -2.52 1.64
N ALA A 101 2.01 -1.43 1.09
CA ALA A 101 1.94 -1.16 -0.35
C ALA A 101 2.91 -2.03 -1.19
N GLY A 102 3.67 -2.93 -0.58
CA GLY A 102 4.45 -3.97 -1.26
C GLY A 102 5.82 -3.56 -1.78
N ARG A 103 6.29 -2.32 -1.53
CA ARG A 103 7.56 -1.86 -2.08
C ARG A 103 8.76 -2.69 -1.58
N LEU A 104 8.83 -2.99 -0.32
CA LEU A 104 9.93 -3.79 0.23
C LEU A 104 9.93 -5.23 -0.34
N ALA A 105 8.75 -5.83 -0.51
CA ALA A 105 8.63 -7.16 -1.13
C ALA A 105 9.15 -7.14 -2.58
N TYR A 106 8.79 -6.12 -3.34
CA TYR A 106 9.27 -5.90 -4.69
C TYR A 106 10.80 -5.75 -4.75
N ASP A 107 11.37 -4.89 -3.90
CA ASP A 107 12.82 -4.64 -3.89
C ASP A 107 13.61 -5.88 -3.45
N LEU A 108 13.10 -6.63 -2.45
CA LEU A 108 13.71 -7.88 -2.01
C LEU A 108 13.66 -8.95 -3.10
N HIS A 109 12.51 -9.12 -3.75
CA HIS A 109 12.37 -10.06 -4.85
C HIS A 109 13.35 -9.75 -5.98
N ARG A 110 13.46 -8.50 -6.39
CA ARG A 110 14.33 -8.11 -7.49
C ARG A 110 15.83 -8.20 -7.22
N ARG A 111 16.24 -8.05 -5.96
CA ARG A 111 17.65 -7.96 -5.60
C ARG A 111 18.21 -9.22 -4.97
N ARG A 112 17.38 -10.04 -4.32
CA ARG A 112 17.79 -11.26 -3.60
C ARG A 112 17.22 -12.53 -4.20
N ASN A 113 16.27 -12.40 -5.14
CA ASN A 113 15.66 -13.50 -5.87
C ASN A 113 15.21 -14.68 -5.00
N PRO A 114 14.38 -14.46 -3.95
CA PRO A 114 13.79 -15.56 -3.18
C PRO A 114 12.81 -16.37 -4.04
N GLU A 115 12.76 -17.68 -3.85
CA GLU A 115 11.95 -18.59 -4.67
C GLU A 115 11.14 -19.57 -3.81
N PRO A 116 9.82 -19.34 -3.64
CA PRO A 116 9.03 -18.15 -3.93
C PRO A 116 9.15 -17.08 -2.83
N LEU A 117 8.73 -15.85 -3.14
CA LEU A 117 8.41 -14.81 -2.16
C LEU A 117 6.90 -14.65 -2.05
N ILE A 118 6.37 -14.89 -0.87
CA ILE A 118 4.98 -14.63 -0.52
C ILE A 118 4.90 -13.32 0.28
N ALA A 119 4.15 -12.36 -0.22
CA ALA A 119 3.93 -11.06 0.40
C ALA A 119 2.48 -10.96 0.88
N ALA A 120 2.28 -10.96 2.20
CA ALA A 120 0.96 -11.00 2.81
C ALA A 120 0.61 -9.69 3.52
N ASP A 121 -0.62 -9.23 3.34
CA ASP A 121 -1.18 -8.08 4.05
C ASP A 121 -2.69 -8.26 4.27
N ILE A 122 -3.23 -7.59 5.28
CA ILE A 122 -4.67 -7.57 5.57
C ILE A 122 -5.40 -6.49 4.77
N ASN A 123 -4.71 -5.56 4.15
CA ASN A 123 -5.32 -4.47 3.40
C ASN A 123 -5.45 -4.83 1.91
N PRO A 124 -6.67 -5.16 1.43
CA PRO A 124 -6.87 -5.58 0.04
C PRO A 124 -6.57 -4.46 -0.97
N LEU A 125 -6.74 -3.20 -0.59
CA LEU A 125 -6.43 -2.07 -1.45
C LEU A 125 -4.94 -1.99 -1.77
N PHE A 126 -4.09 -2.21 -0.77
CA PHE A 126 -2.64 -2.25 -0.97
C PHE A 126 -2.22 -3.38 -1.89
N LEU A 127 -2.77 -4.56 -1.68
CA LEU A 127 -2.46 -5.72 -2.51
C LEU A 127 -2.92 -5.54 -3.97
N LEU A 128 -4.08 -4.93 -4.19
CA LEU A 128 -4.55 -4.60 -5.55
C LEU A 128 -3.66 -3.56 -6.21
N ALA A 129 -3.27 -2.51 -5.48
CA ALA A 129 -2.35 -1.52 -6.00
C ALA A 129 -0.99 -2.15 -6.33
N ALA A 130 -0.43 -2.94 -5.41
CA ALA A 130 0.82 -3.67 -5.61
C ALA A 130 0.75 -4.60 -6.82
N SER A 131 -0.33 -5.37 -6.97
CA SER A 131 -0.54 -6.27 -8.10
C SER A 131 -0.43 -5.55 -9.45
N ARG A 132 -1.10 -4.39 -9.58
CA ARG A 132 -1.03 -3.58 -10.79
C ARG A 132 0.36 -3.01 -11.05
N LEU A 133 1.00 -2.51 -9.99
CA LEU A 133 2.35 -1.95 -10.08
C LEU A 133 3.37 -3.04 -10.44
N TYR A 134 3.23 -4.24 -9.87
CA TYR A 134 4.09 -5.40 -10.21
C TYR A 134 3.89 -5.86 -11.65
N ALA A 135 2.70 -5.71 -12.20
CA ALA A 135 2.44 -5.94 -13.62
C ALA A 135 3.04 -4.87 -14.55
N GLY A 136 3.64 -3.80 -13.99
CA GLY A 136 4.24 -2.69 -14.75
C GLY A 136 3.24 -1.59 -15.10
N GLU A 137 2.03 -1.63 -14.57
CA GLU A 137 1.04 -0.58 -14.77
C GLU A 137 1.43 0.70 -14.02
N THR A 138 0.87 1.81 -14.47
CA THR A 138 0.94 3.10 -13.74
C THR A 138 -0.41 3.39 -13.11
N LEU A 139 -0.41 3.64 -11.80
CA LEU A 139 -1.58 4.10 -11.08
C LEU A 139 -1.50 5.62 -10.87
N GLU A 140 -2.62 6.30 -11.03
CA GLU A 140 -2.75 7.73 -10.73
C GLU A 140 -3.77 7.91 -9.63
N LEU A 141 -3.30 8.30 -8.44
CA LEU A 141 -4.11 8.50 -7.25
C LEU A 141 -3.79 9.85 -6.61
N TYR A 142 -4.81 10.49 -6.03
CA TYR A 142 -4.58 11.75 -5.33
C TYR A 142 -4.00 11.52 -3.94
N GLU A 143 -2.96 12.28 -3.64
CA GLU A 143 -2.47 12.51 -2.29
C GLU A 143 -3.10 13.80 -1.75
N PHE A 144 -3.55 13.76 -0.51
CA PHE A 144 -4.12 14.90 0.21
C PHE A 144 -3.22 15.22 1.43
N PRO A 145 -2.18 16.04 1.24
CA PRO A 145 -1.23 16.33 2.31
C PRO A 145 -1.89 16.98 3.53
N LEU A 146 -1.46 16.57 4.73
CA LEU A 146 -1.96 17.12 5.99
C LEU A 146 -1.56 18.59 6.19
N ALA A 147 -0.40 19.00 5.67
CA ALA A 147 0.14 20.35 5.79
C ALA A 147 0.43 20.95 4.40
N PRO A 148 -0.60 21.30 3.60
CA PRO A 148 -0.40 21.88 2.29
C PRO A 148 0.16 23.31 2.40
N ARG A 149 1.10 23.65 1.51
CA ARG A 149 1.76 24.96 1.51
C ARG A 149 0.97 26.05 0.78
N ASP A 150 0.15 25.65 -0.19
CA ASP A 150 -0.66 26.54 -1.04
C ASP A 150 -1.95 25.82 -1.48
N VAL A 151 -2.79 26.51 -2.26
CA VAL A 151 -4.05 25.93 -2.72
C VAL A 151 -3.84 24.68 -3.58
N ALA A 152 -2.84 24.67 -4.45
CA ALA A 152 -2.61 23.54 -5.37
C ALA A 152 -2.13 22.30 -4.64
N SER A 153 -1.39 22.46 -3.55
CA SER A 153 -0.85 21.35 -2.76
C SER A 153 -1.86 20.67 -1.82
N HIS A 154 -3.13 21.11 -1.79
CA HIS A 154 -4.18 20.42 -1.04
C HIS A 154 -4.61 19.09 -1.68
N ALA A 155 -4.40 18.91 -2.97
CA ALA A 155 -4.69 17.67 -3.67
C ALA A 155 -3.67 17.50 -4.82
N ILE A 156 -2.81 16.52 -4.72
CA ILE A 156 -1.73 16.28 -5.68
C ILE A 156 -1.99 14.95 -6.38
N LEU A 157 -2.22 14.95 -7.69
CA LEU A 157 -2.32 13.72 -8.46
C LEU A 157 -0.92 13.12 -8.61
N ARG A 158 -0.68 11.99 -7.94
CA ARG A 158 0.58 11.26 -7.99
C ARG A 158 0.50 10.14 -9.02
N ARG A 159 1.60 9.94 -9.72
CA ARG A 159 1.81 8.77 -10.56
C ARG A 159 2.65 7.76 -9.79
N LEU A 160 2.06 6.60 -9.54
CA LEU A 160 2.67 5.49 -8.84
C LEU A 160 3.13 4.47 -9.87
N ARG A 161 4.39 4.07 -9.82
CA ARG A 161 4.97 3.17 -10.82
C ARG A 161 6.11 2.36 -10.21
N ALA A 162 6.14 1.07 -10.51
CA ALA A 162 7.33 0.25 -10.29
C ALA A 162 8.42 0.57 -11.33
N PRO A 163 9.72 0.52 -10.97
CA PRO A 163 10.82 0.72 -11.91
C PRO A 163 10.80 -0.22 -13.12
N ALA A 164 10.32 -1.45 -12.93
CA ALA A 164 10.06 -2.43 -13.97
C ALA A 164 8.99 -3.42 -13.47
N PRO A 165 8.37 -4.24 -14.34
CA PRO A 165 7.51 -5.32 -13.87
C PRO A 165 8.26 -6.27 -12.92
N ALA A 166 7.53 -6.82 -11.94
CA ALA A 166 8.07 -7.88 -11.10
C ALA A 166 8.27 -9.16 -11.94
N GLY A 167 9.27 -9.95 -11.57
CA GLY A 167 9.46 -11.29 -12.15
C GLY A 167 8.42 -12.29 -11.63
N PRO A 168 8.49 -13.54 -12.08
CA PRO A 168 7.73 -14.66 -11.51
C PRO A 168 8.10 -14.89 -10.04
N ASP A 169 7.37 -15.74 -9.35
CA ASP A 169 7.64 -16.19 -7.99
C ASP A 169 7.51 -15.11 -6.90
N LEU A 170 6.87 -13.99 -7.20
CA LEU A 170 6.38 -13.00 -6.24
C LEU A 170 4.86 -13.05 -6.16
N TYR A 171 4.33 -13.51 -5.03
CA TYR A 171 2.90 -13.72 -4.83
C TYR A 171 2.36 -12.80 -3.75
N LEU A 172 1.21 -12.19 -4.04
CA LEU A 172 0.47 -11.36 -3.08
C LEU A 172 -0.67 -12.18 -2.45
N VAL A 173 -0.74 -12.18 -1.13
CA VAL A 173 -1.74 -12.95 -0.39
C VAL A 173 -2.49 -12.05 0.59
N PHE A 174 -3.82 -12.04 0.49
CA PHE A 174 -4.66 -11.42 1.51
C PHE A 174 -4.72 -12.34 2.72
N ALA A 175 -4.15 -11.90 3.83
CA ALA A 175 -4.13 -12.70 5.06
C ALA A 175 -4.07 -11.82 6.31
N ASP A 176 -4.82 -12.25 7.32
CA ASP A 176 -4.65 -11.76 8.69
C ASP A 176 -3.46 -12.52 9.33
N VAL A 177 -2.41 -11.78 9.70
CA VAL A 177 -1.20 -12.35 10.31
C VAL A 177 -1.46 -13.02 11.66
N THR A 178 -2.54 -12.66 12.37
CA THR A 178 -2.93 -13.29 13.63
C THR A 178 -3.58 -14.66 13.43
N ARG A 179 -4.03 -14.93 12.21
CA ARG A 179 -4.62 -16.20 11.76
C ARG A 179 -4.01 -16.64 10.44
N ALA A 180 -2.71 -16.51 10.35
CA ALA A 180 -1.97 -16.74 9.11
C ALA A 180 -2.23 -18.15 8.55
N PRO A 181 -2.64 -18.28 7.27
CA PRO A 181 -2.98 -19.55 6.66
C PRO A 181 -1.74 -20.30 6.15
N PHE A 182 -0.62 -20.16 6.84
CA PHE A 182 0.66 -20.71 6.41
C PHE A 182 1.06 -21.88 7.29
N ALA A 183 1.49 -22.98 6.67
CA ALA A 183 1.95 -24.15 7.39
C ALA A 183 3.29 -23.89 8.13
N ALA A 184 3.44 -24.44 9.31
CA ALA A 184 4.70 -24.37 10.05
C ALA A 184 5.82 -25.05 9.25
N GLY A 185 7.00 -24.42 9.21
CA GLY A 185 8.16 -24.95 8.48
C GLY A 185 8.06 -24.84 6.94
N ALA A 186 7.04 -24.19 6.39
CA ALA A 186 6.87 -24.05 4.94
C ALA A 186 7.87 -23.06 4.31
N TYR A 187 8.49 -22.20 5.11
CA TYR A 187 9.37 -21.13 4.65
C TYR A 187 10.73 -21.18 5.33
N ASP A 188 11.76 -20.86 4.57
CA ASP A 188 13.14 -20.79 5.05
C ASP A 188 13.42 -19.45 5.72
N THR A 189 12.73 -18.39 5.24
CA THR A 189 12.79 -17.03 5.80
C THR A 189 11.39 -16.50 6.06
N VAL A 190 11.15 -16.00 7.29
CA VAL A 190 9.93 -15.27 7.65
C VAL A 190 10.31 -13.91 8.22
N LYS A 191 9.76 -12.84 7.69
CA LYS A 191 9.94 -11.47 8.17
C LYS A 191 8.60 -10.78 8.36
N THR A 192 8.44 -10.07 9.47
CA THR A 192 7.33 -9.16 9.70
C THR A 192 7.78 -7.75 9.37
N VAL A 193 7.07 -7.12 8.47
CA VAL A 193 7.28 -5.71 8.11
C VAL A 193 6.30 -4.90 8.94
N LEU A 194 6.75 -4.35 10.05
CA LEU A 194 5.95 -3.42 10.83
C LEU A 194 6.00 -2.07 10.11
N SER A 195 4.99 -1.76 9.32
CA SER A 195 4.83 -0.45 8.69
C SER A 195 4.44 0.66 9.68
N GLN A 196 4.48 0.37 10.98
CA GLN A 196 4.19 1.28 12.06
C GLN A 196 5.34 1.34 13.06
N LEU A 197 6.44 1.88 12.64
CA LEU A 197 7.17 2.75 13.56
C LEU A 197 6.49 4.11 13.44
N GLY A 198 5.34 4.24 14.11
CA GLY A 198 4.79 5.53 14.46
C GLY A 198 5.91 6.32 15.11
N SER A 199 6.07 7.59 14.73
CA SER A 199 6.89 8.57 15.40
C SER A 199 6.91 8.29 16.90
N VAL A 200 8.05 7.83 17.39
CA VAL A 200 8.39 7.96 18.79
C VAL A 200 8.74 9.43 18.93
N ASP A 201 7.89 10.17 19.63
CA ASP A 201 8.13 11.54 20.07
C ASP A 201 9.44 11.66 20.86
#